data_6f71f227a15e2e31d84487b2b2a6b9fc
#
_entry.id   6f71f227a15e2e31d84487b2b2a6b9fc
#
_cell.length_a   1.000
_cell.length_b   1.000
_cell.length_c   1.000
_cell.angle_alpha   90.00
_cell.angle_beta   90.00
_cell.angle_gamma   90.00
#
_symmetry.space_group_name_H-M   'P 1'
#
loop_
_entity.id
_entity.type
_entity.pdbx_description
1 polymer ?
#
loop_
_entity_poly.entity_id
_entity_poly.type
_entity_poly.pdbx_seq_one_letter_code
_entity_poly.pdbx_strand_id
1 'polypeptide(L)'
;MKKFDKEQRSTWRYFWAHWCAFQMVAITLGVWKFKYLFHDWYKPWLKWFGIEYKTIQKFHRHNSKHHIEYFDNQGGYPSNFDWAAMIIDWECSQYTKEACPRNARQEMEYVIETSSNDYIKYILKRYMKPKLDELGL
;
A
#
# COMPACT_ATOMS: atom_id res chain seq x y z
N MET A 1 1.59 -17.76 -5.23
CA MET A 1 1.93 -16.58 -6.08
C MET A 1 3.45 -16.36 -6.00
N LYS A 2 4.08 -16.02 -7.12
CA LYS A 2 5.52 -15.75 -7.13
C LYS A 2 5.82 -14.44 -6.40
N LYS A 3 6.76 -14.48 -5.47
CA LYS A 3 7.29 -13.27 -4.81
C LYS A 3 8.44 -12.67 -5.62
N PHE A 4 8.62 -11.38 -5.49
CA PHE A 4 9.60 -10.60 -6.24
C PHE A 4 10.58 -9.94 -5.28
N ASP A 5 11.88 -10.03 -5.60
CA ASP A 5 12.92 -9.31 -4.91
C ASP A 5 12.88 -7.80 -5.23
N LYS A 6 13.74 -7.01 -4.57
CA LYS A 6 13.75 -5.56 -4.71
C LYS A 6 14.04 -5.08 -6.15
N GLU A 7 14.90 -5.79 -6.87
CA GLU A 7 15.30 -5.43 -8.25
C GLU A 7 14.17 -5.73 -9.24
N GLN A 8 13.48 -6.86 -9.05
CA GLN A 8 12.37 -7.30 -9.91
C GLN A 8 11.10 -6.44 -9.77
N ARG A 9 10.98 -5.63 -8.69
CA ARG A 9 9.78 -4.78 -8.45
C ARG A 9 9.59 -3.66 -9.46
N SER A 10 10.56 -3.42 -10.32
CA SER A 10 10.45 -2.47 -11.43
C SER A 10 9.94 -3.09 -12.73
N THR A 11 9.59 -4.35 -12.75
CA THR A 11 9.18 -5.08 -13.95
C THR A 11 7.66 -5.07 -14.17
N TRP A 12 7.21 -5.19 -15.43
CA TRP A 12 5.80 -5.38 -15.77
C TRP A 12 5.17 -6.60 -15.09
N ARG A 13 5.95 -7.67 -14.91
CA ARG A 13 5.50 -8.89 -14.22
C ARG A 13 5.15 -8.60 -12.76
N TYR A 14 5.95 -7.80 -12.08
CA TYR A 14 5.66 -7.37 -10.72
C TYR A 14 4.42 -6.48 -10.67
N PHE A 15 4.30 -5.47 -11.54
CA PHE A 15 3.13 -4.59 -11.56
C PHE A 15 1.83 -5.36 -11.75
N TRP A 16 1.84 -6.34 -12.68
CA TRP A 16 0.68 -7.20 -12.91
C TRP A 16 0.38 -8.09 -11.69
N ALA A 17 1.38 -8.75 -11.12
CA ALA A 17 1.21 -9.61 -9.95
C ALA A 17 0.71 -8.82 -8.73
N HIS A 18 1.25 -7.62 -8.49
CA HIS A 18 0.82 -6.72 -7.42
C HIS A 18 -0.63 -6.25 -7.64
N TRP A 19 -0.98 -5.85 -8.85
CA TRP A 19 -2.34 -5.45 -9.20
C TRP A 19 -3.33 -6.61 -8.98
N CYS A 20 -3.02 -7.81 -9.45
CA CYS A 20 -3.86 -8.99 -9.22
C CYS A 20 -4.02 -9.31 -7.73
N ALA A 21 -2.94 -9.25 -6.95
CA ALA A 21 -2.98 -9.48 -5.52
C ALA A 21 -3.84 -8.42 -4.81
N PHE A 22 -3.74 -7.16 -5.21
CA PHE A 22 -4.56 -6.07 -4.67
C PHE A 22 -6.05 -6.33 -4.92
N GLN A 23 -6.45 -6.69 -6.16
CA GLN A 23 -7.84 -7.01 -6.48
C GLN A 23 -8.35 -8.21 -5.68
N MET A 24 -7.54 -9.27 -5.61
CA MET A 24 -7.90 -10.50 -4.88
C MET A 24 -8.12 -10.22 -3.39
N VAL A 25 -7.24 -9.47 -2.75
CA VAL A 25 -7.38 -9.10 -1.33
C VAL A 25 -8.62 -8.24 -1.13
N ALA A 26 -8.85 -7.23 -1.98
CA ALA A 26 -10.03 -6.36 -1.89
C ALA A 26 -11.35 -7.15 -2.00
N ILE A 27 -11.42 -8.14 -2.89
CA ILE A 27 -12.57 -9.02 -3.05
C ILE A 27 -12.73 -9.92 -1.82
N THR A 28 -11.66 -10.55 -1.36
CA THR A 28 -11.68 -11.46 -0.21
C THR A 28 -12.13 -10.75 1.07
N LEU A 29 -11.72 -9.50 1.26
CA LEU A 29 -12.13 -8.67 2.40
C LEU A 29 -13.55 -8.07 2.24
N GLY A 30 -14.20 -8.26 1.09
CA GLY A 30 -15.52 -7.71 0.81
C GLY A 30 -15.59 -6.18 0.67
N VAL A 31 -14.44 -5.54 0.41
CA VAL A 31 -14.32 -4.07 0.31
C VAL A 31 -14.00 -3.58 -1.10
N TRP A 32 -14.08 -4.46 -2.09
CA TRP A 32 -13.74 -4.12 -3.46
C TRP A 32 -14.59 -2.97 -4.02
N LYS A 33 -13.93 -2.06 -4.75
CA LYS A 33 -14.56 -0.92 -5.43
C LYS A 33 -13.99 -0.75 -6.83
N PHE A 34 -14.81 -0.27 -7.75
CA PHE A 34 -14.42 -0.04 -9.15
C PHE A 34 -13.14 0.80 -9.30
N LYS A 35 -12.96 1.81 -8.44
CA LYS A 35 -11.75 2.65 -8.43
C LYS A 35 -10.46 1.87 -8.20
N TYR A 36 -10.53 0.70 -7.57
CA TYR A 36 -9.35 -0.15 -7.33
C TYR A 36 -8.76 -0.76 -8.61
N LEU A 37 -9.52 -0.82 -9.71
CA LEU A 37 -8.99 -1.23 -11.00
C LEU A 37 -7.86 -0.32 -11.49
N PHE A 38 -7.84 0.93 -11.04
CA PHE A 38 -6.83 1.92 -11.40
C PHE A 38 -5.69 2.04 -10.38
N HIS A 39 -5.63 1.13 -9.41
CA HIS A 39 -4.54 1.10 -8.42
C HIS A 39 -3.19 0.95 -9.12
N ASP A 40 -2.31 1.92 -8.91
CA ASP A 40 -0.94 1.95 -9.43
C ASP A 40 -0.78 1.86 -10.96
N TRP A 41 -1.86 1.99 -11.73
CA TRP A 41 -1.89 1.80 -13.18
C TRP A 41 -0.88 2.63 -13.96
N TYR A 42 -0.53 3.81 -13.49
CA TYR A 42 0.37 4.73 -14.18
C TYR A 42 1.87 4.41 -13.97
N LYS A 43 2.24 3.68 -12.92
CA LYS A 43 3.65 3.37 -12.60
C LYS A 43 4.41 2.71 -13.76
N PRO A 44 3.89 1.64 -14.40
CA PRO A 44 4.59 1.02 -15.50
C PRO A 44 4.73 1.94 -16.72
N TRP A 45 3.77 2.82 -16.95
CA TRP A 45 3.85 3.80 -18.05
C TRP A 45 4.94 4.84 -17.82
N LEU A 46 5.05 5.39 -16.61
CA LEU A 46 6.12 6.33 -16.27
C LEU A 46 7.49 5.69 -16.43
N LYS A 47 7.64 4.43 -16.06
CA LYS A 47 8.87 3.69 -16.29
C LYS A 47 9.15 3.49 -17.76
N TRP A 48 8.14 3.18 -18.56
CA TRP A 48 8.28 3.03 -20.00
C TRP A 48 8.74 4.32 -20.68
N PHE A 49 8.31 5.48 -20.18
CA PHE A 49 8.80 6.80 -20.62
C PHE A 49 10.20 7.16 -20.11
N GLY A 50 10.90 6.25 -19.42
CA GLY A 50 12.29 6.41 -19.00
C GLY A 50 12.50 7.05 -17.64
N ILE A 51 11.44 7.22 -16.83
CA ILE A 51 11.57 7.73 -15.47
C ILE A 51 12.11 6.63 -14.56
N GLU A 52 13.15 6.95 -13.77
CA GLU A 52 13.75 6.00 -12.84
C GLU A 52 12.75 5.50 -11.80
N TYR A 53 12.74 4.18 -11.56
CA TYR A 53 11.78 3.54 -10.66
C TYR A 53 11.78 4.11 -9.23
N LYS A 54 12.94 4.44 -8.68
CA LYS A 54 13.05 5.07 -7.34
C LYS A 54 12.34 6.42 -7.30
N THR A 55 12.43 7.20 -8.35
CA THR A 55 11.75 8.49 -8.49
C THR A 55 10.23 8.30 -8.57
N ILE A 56 9.76 7.33 -9.36
CA ILE A 56 8.35 6.96 -9.45
C ILE A 56 7.81 6.56 -8.07
N GLN A 57 8.53 5.70 -7.34
CA GLN A 57 8.13 5.23 -6.01
C GLN A 57 8.05 6.38 -4.99
N LYS A 58 9.05 7.24 -4.96
CA LYS A 58 9.08 8.40 -4.05
C LYS A 58 7.89 9.33 -4.34
N PHE A 59 7.71 9.71 -5.59
CA PHE A 59 6.58 10.54 -6.02
C PHE A 59 5.24 9.91 -5.64
N HIS A 60 5.06 8.63 -5.94
CA HIS A 60 3.84 7.90 -5.66
C HIS A 60 3.49 7.90 -4.17
N ARG A 61 4.45 7.54 -3.30
CA ARG A 61 4.21 7.49 -1.85
C ARG A 61 3.84 8.83 -1.25
N HIS A 62 4.44 9.92 -1.73
CA HIS A 62 4.17 11.26 -1.21
C HIS A 62 2.88 11.90 -1.76
N ASN A 63 2.36 11.41 -2.89
CA ASN A 63 1.22 12.01 -3.57
C ASN A 63 -0.05 11.13 -3.61
N SER A 64 0.03 9.91 -3.14
CA SER A 64 -1.11 8.97 -3.16
C SER A 64 -1.65 8.71 -1.76
N LYS A 65 -2.94 8.99 -1.56
CA LYS A 65 -3.63 8.89 -0.27
C LYS A 65 -3.75 7.47 0.31
N HIS A 66 -3.38 6.45 -0.44
CA HIS A 66 -3.26 5.09 0.08
C HIS A 66 -1.88 4.76 0.64
N HIS A 67 -1.02 5.78 0.81
CA HIS A 67 0.26 5.67 1.49
C HIS A 67 0.32 6.60 2.71
N ILE A 68 0.87 6.09 3.80
CA ILE A 68 0.96 6.84 5.05
C ILE A 68 1.85 8.08 4.93
N GLU A 69 2.84 8.04 4.05
CA GLU A 69 3.76 9.13 3.76
C GLU A 69 3.05 10.38 3.19
N TYR A 70 1.90 10.21 2.54
CA TYR A 70 1.09 11.34 2.10
C TYR A 70 0.64 12.19 3.31
N PHE A 71 0.14 11.54 4.35
CA PHE A 71 -0.36 12.22 5.56
C PHE A 71 0.76 12.72 6.47
N ASP A 72 1.93 12.09 6.44
CA ASP A 72 3.14 12.57 7.12
C ASP A 72 3.59 13.93 6.58
N ASN A 73 3.49 14.15 5.26
CA ASN A 73 3.89 15.40 4.61
C ASN A 73 2.79 16.46 4.57
N GLN A 74 1.55 16.07 4.34
CA GLN A 74 0.45 16.98 4.04
C GLN A 74 -0.51 17.19 5.21
N GLY A 75 -0.43 16.33 6.23
CA GLY A 75 -1.41 16.32 7.32
C GLY A 75 -2.78 15.82 6.87
N GLY A 76 -3.80 16.05 7.69
CA GLY A 76 -5.16 15.60 7.43
C GLY A 76 -5.41 14.13 7.81
N TYR A 77 -6.59 13.63 7.51
CA TYR A 77 -7.02 12.27 7.86
C TYR A 77 -7.40 11.48 6.63
N PRO A 78 -6.98 10.20 6.52
CA PRO A 78 -7.46 9.32 5.48
C PRO A 78 -8.98 9.13 5.57
N SER A 79 -9.66 9.11 4.41
CA SER A 79 -11.06 8.69 4.33
C SER A 79 -11.18 7.19 4.56
N ASN A 80 -12.41 6.68 4.75
CA ASN A 80 -12.63 5.23 4.83
C ASN A 80 -12.14 4.49 3.58
N PHE A 81 -12.27 5.12 2.41
CA PHE A 81 -11.73 4.59 1.15
C PHE A 81 -10.19 4.53 1.17
N ASP A 82 -9.54 5.59 1.67
CA ASP A 82 -8.07 5.65 1.74
C ASP A 82 -7.52 4.62 2.75
N TRP A 83 -8.16 4.47 3.91
CA TRP A 83 -7.80 3.44 4.90
C TRP A 83 -7.92 2.04 4.32
N ALA A 84 -9.04 1.74 3.64
CA ALA A 84 -9.23 0.44 3.02
C ALA A 84 -8.18 0.17 1.94
N ALA A 85 -7.90 1.14 1.06
CA ALA A 85 -6.89 1.02 0.02
C ALA A 85 -5.49 0.79 0.61
N MET A 86 -5.13 1.48 1.69
CA MET A 86 -3.84 1.32 2.39
C MET A 86 -3.72 -0.08 3.01
N ILE A 87 -4.76 -0.55 3.67
CA ILE A 87 -4.81 -1.89 4.27
C ILE A 87 -4.67 -2.97 3.19
N ILE A 88 -5.39 -2.84 2.07
CA ILE A 88 -5.30 -3.79 0.95
C ILE A 88 -3.88 -3.80 0.37
N ASP A 89 -3.26 -2.63 0.17
CA ASP A 89 -1.90 -2.53 -0.37
C ASP A 89 -0.87 -3.19 0.57
N TRP A 90 -0.98 -2.96 1.86
CA TRP A 90 -0.12 -3.61 2.86
C TRP A 90 -0.36 -5.11 2.93
N GLU A 91 -1.62 -5.54 2.95
CA GLU A 91 -1.97 -6.97 3.00
C GLU A 91 -1.49 -7.71 1.76
N CYS A 92 -1.69 -7.14 0.56
CA CYS A 92 -1.25 -7.80 -0.68
C CYS A 92 0.28 -7.85 -0.84
N SER A 93 1.01 -6.99 -0.16
CA SER A 93 2.48 -6.95 -0.20
C SER A 93 3.13 -8.24 0.30
N GLN A 94 2.53 -8.93 1.28
CA GLN A 94 3.04 -10.22 1.77
C GLN A 94 3.06 -11.31 0.68
N TYR A 95 2.19 -11.21 -0.32
CA TYR A 95 2.10 -12.18 -1.41
C TYR A 95 3.03 -11.87 -2.58
N THR A 96 3.45 -10.63 -2.73
CA THR A 96 4.20 -10.16 -3.90
C THR A 96 5.63 -9.73 -3.60
N LYS A 97 5.96 -9.41 -2.35
CA LYS A 97 7.30 -8.94 -1.97
C LYS A 97 8.03 -9.99 -1.12
N GLU A 98 9.22 -10.37 -1.56
CA GLU A 98 10.05 -11.34 -0.85
C GLU A 98 10.62 -10.76 0.46
N ALA A 99 11.08 -9.52 0.43
CA ALA A 99 11.72 -8.86 1.57
C ALA A 99 10.75 -8.25 2.61
N CYS A 100 9.44 -8.30 2.39
CA CYS A 100 8.42 -7.76 3.30
C CYS A 100 7.26 -8.75 3.46
N PRO A 101 7.44 -9.86 4.18
CA PRO A 101 6.40 -10.86 4.34
C PRO A 101 5.32 -10.47 5.37
N ARG A 102 5.32 -9.22 5.83
CA ARG A 102 4.36 -8.72 6.82
C ARG A 102 2.98 -8.56 6.21
N ASN A 103 1.95 -9.00 6.93
CA ASN A 103 0.57 -8.66 6.64
C ASN A 103 0.25 -7.20 7.05
N ALA A 104 -0.96 -6.73 6.79
CA ALA A 104 -1.33 -5.34 7.06
C ALA A 104 -1.19 -4.96 8.54
N ARG A 105 -1.59 -5.84 9.48
CA ARG A 105 -1.46 -5.62 10.93
C ARG A 105 0.00 -5.50 11.35
N GLN A 106 0.82 -6.44 10.93
CA GLN A 106 2.26 -6.44 11.23
C GLN A 106 2.97 -5.22 10.64
N GLU A 107 2.55 -4.77 9.46
CA GLU A 107 3.09 -3.55 8.85
C GLU A 107 2.68 -2.31 9.65
N MET A 108 1.43 -2.22 10.09
CA MET A 108 0.97 -1.13 10.97
C MET A 108 1.79 -1.08 12.26
N GLU A 109 1.97 -2.23 12.92
CA GLU A 109 2.75 -2.33 14.16
C GLU A 109 4.20 -1.90 13.93
N TYR A 110 4.81 -2.35 12.84
CA TYR A 110 6.17 -1.95 12.46
C TYR A 110 6.29 -0.44 12.23
N VAL A 111 5.33 0.18 11.55
CA VAL A 111 5.34 1.64 11.34
C VAL A 111 5.16 2.38 12.67
N ILE A 112 4.30 1.91 13.56
CA ILE A 112 4.10 2.49 14.89
C ILE A 112 5.39 2.43 15.72
N GLU A 113 6.13 1.32 15.66
CA GLU A 113 7.38 1.13 16.40
C GLU A 113 8.52 1.97 15.84
N THR A 114 8.62 2.10 14.51
CA THR A 114 9.77 2.71 13.84
C THR A 114 9.59 4.19 13.49
N SER A 115 8.36 4.69 13.43
CA SER A 115 8.09 6.09 13.11
C SER A 115 8.51 7.01 14.25
N SER A 116 9.17 8.12 13.92
CA SER A 116 9.43 9.24 14.83
C SER A 116 8.26 10.24 14.90
N ASN A 117 7.25 10.09 14.05
CA ASN A 117 6.12 11.01 13.97
C ASN A 117 4.96 10.53 14.86
N ASP A 118 4.72 11.22 15.97
CA ASP A 118 3.66 10.89 16.92
C ASP A 118 2.25 11.02 16.32
N TYR A 119 2.07 11.94 15.36
CA TYR A 119 0.80 12.07 14.64
C TYR A 119 0.49 10.81 13.82
N ILE A 120 1.46 10.27 13.10
CA ILE A 120 1.30 9.00 12.35
C ILE A 120 0.96 7.85 13.28
N LYS A 121 1.65 7.73 14.42
CA LYS A 121 1.34 6.72 15.43
C LYS A 121 -0.10 6.85 15.95
N TYR A 122 -0.53 8.09 16.21
CA TYR A 122 -1.88 8.37 16.69
C TYR A 122 -2.94 7.94 15.67
N ILE A 123 -2.84 8.37 14.40
CA ILE A 123 -3.85 8.05 13.38
C ILE A 123 -3.91 6.55 13.08
N LEU A 124 -2.77 5.85 13.08
CA LEU A 124 -2.75 4.39 12.89
C LEU A 124 -3.47 3.67 14.03
N LYS A 125 -3.19 4.01 15.29
CA LYS A 125 -3.84 3.41 16.45
C LYS A 125 -5.33 3.75 16.53
N ARG A 126 -5.69 4.99 16.19
CA ARG A 126 -7.06 5.50 16.35
C ARG A 126 -8.00 5.06 15.26
N TYR A 127 -7.50 4.94 14.01
CA TYR A 127 -8.34 4.71 12.83
C TYR A 127 -8.02 3.41 12.09
N MET A 128 -6.75 3.09 11.85
CA MET A 128 -6.39 1.88 11.10
C MET A 128 -6.61 0.62 11.93
N LYS A 129 -6.22 0.60 13.20
CA LYS A 129 -6.37 -0.58 14.06
C LYS A 129 -7.83 -1.05 14.16
N PRO A 130 -8.83 -0.19 14.47
CA PRO A 130 -10.23 -0.60 14.44
C PRO A 130 -10.70 -1.09 13.07
N LYS A 131 -10.18 -0.53 11.99
CA LYS A 131 -10.53 -0.97 10.63
C LYS A 131 -9.97 -2.36 10.31
N LEU A 132 -8.76 -2.66 10.76
CA LEU A 132 -8.19 -4.01 10.68
C LEU A 132 -9.04 -5.02 11.46
N ASP A 133 -9.46 -4.67 12.67
CA ASP A 133 -10.32 -5.52 13.50
C ASP A 133 -11.68 -5.77 12.82
N GLU A 134 -12.29 -4.74 12.21
CA GLU A 134 -13.53 -4.85 11.43
C GLU A 134 -13.38 -5.79 10.23
N LEU A 135 -12.22 -5.79 9.56
CA LEU A 135 -11.92 -6.63 8.41
C LEU A 135 -11.44 -8.04 8.77
N GLY A 136 -11.26 -8.35 10.05
CA GLY A 136 -10.78 -9.65 10.51
C GLY A 136 -9.28 -9.89 10.27
N LEU A 137 -8.50 -8.83 10.20
CA LEU A 137 -7.04 -8.85 9.98
C LEU A 137 -6.25 -8.61 11.26
#